data_82a7ff123414727f5ab12426dbbcac9f
#
_entry.id   82a7ff123414727f5ab12426dbbcac9f
#
_cell.length_a   1.000
_cell.length_b   1.000
_cell.length_c   1.000
_cell.angle_alpha   90.00
_cell.angle_beta   90.00
_cell.angle_gamma   90.00
#
_symmetry.space_group_name_H-M   'P 1'
#
loop_
_entity.id
_entity.type
_entity.pdbx_description
1 polymer ?
#
loop_
_entity_poly.entity_id
_entity_poly.type
_entity_poly.pdbx_seq_one_letter_code
_entity_poly.pdbx_strand_id
1 'polypeptide(L)'
;VHPFPIGLEEETAGLWIYLPCQDAKGVVKTTSTDPKVLPLVDHAYNTTDSDYKRFKIAWEFCHDLLRTSSFIECKARSLMNANQLKEVLAKGINSANHQVGTCKMGTAKDNTTVVDSRLQVHGISGLMVADASIFPEHILHNPNFTCMVIGEIAADIVTGKF
;
A
#
# COMPACT_ATOMS: atom_id res chain seq x y z
N VAL A 1 -14.09 -1.22 4.10
CA VAL A 1 -13.29 -2.22 4.84
C VAL A 1 -12.80 -1.53 6.08
N HIS A 2 -13.28 -1.94 7.26
CA HIS A 2 -12.86 -1.35 8.52
C HIS A 2 -11.44 -1.82 8.85
N PRO A 3 -10.52 -0.91 9.19
CA PRO A 3 -9.17 -1.25 9.59
C PRO A 3 -9.08 -1.80 11.04
N PHE A 4 -10.20 -2.04 11.69
CA PHE A 4 -10.21 -2.52 13.08
C PHE A 4 -10.40 -4.04 13.11
N PRO A 5 -9.64 -4.76 13.95
CA PRO A 5 -9.84 -6.18 14.12
C PRO A 5 -11.28 -6.42 14.61
N ILE A 6 -12.04 -7.19 13.83
CA ILE A 6 -13.39 -7.60 14.19
C ILE A 6 -13.26 -8.53 15.42
N GLY A 7 -13.90 -8.16 16.53
CA GLY A 7 -14.01 -9.02 17.72
C GLY A 7 -13.08 -8.72 18.87
N LEU A 8 -12.48 -7.53 18.95
CA LEU A 8 -11.87 -7.09 20.22
C LEU A 8 -12.97 -6.60 21.17
N GLU A 9 -12.93 -7.09 22.41
CA GLU A 9 -13.74 -6.56 23.52
C GLU A 9 -13.39 -5.08 23.76
N GLU A 10 -14.31 -4.29 24.31
CA GLU A 10 -14.21 -2.83 24.44
C GLU A 10 -12.95 -2.28 25.12
N GLU A 11 -12.17 -3.12 25.81
CA GLU A 11 -10.95 -2.71 26.56
C GLU A 11 -9.65 -3.32 26.01
N THR A 12 -9.58 -3.66 24.72
CA THR A 12 -8.38 -4.26 24.16
C THR A 12 -7.57 -3.26 23.35
N ALA A 13 -6.25 -3.24 23.55
CA ALA A 13 -5.29 -2.54 22.72
C ALA A 13 -4.57 -3.54 21.81
N GLY A 14 -4.35 -3.16 20.55
CA GLY A 14 -3.66 -4.00 19.58
C GLY A 14 -2.41 -3.34 19.02
N LEU A 15 -1.42 -4.14 18.66
CA LEU A 15 -0.29 -3.70 17.86
C LEU A 15 -0.56 -4.02 16.39
N TRP A 16 -0.37 -3.02 15.54
CA TRP A 16 -0.56 -3.13 14.11
C TRP A 16 0.79 -3.15 13.42
N ILE A 17 0.99 -4.14 12.56
CA ILE A 17 2.15 -4.19 11.69
C ILE A 17 1.76 -3.61 10.34
N TYR A 18 2.39 -2.52 9.99
CA TYR A 18 2.26 -1.88 8.69
C TYR A 18 3.56 -2.02 7.90
N LEU A 19 3.48 -2.64 6.73
CA LEU A 19 4.60 -2.77 5.81
C LEU A 19 4.41 -1.76 4.66
N PRO A 20 5.04 -0.58 4.72
CA PRO A 20 4.80 0.49 3.75
C PRO A 20 5.32 0.18 2.36
N CYS A 21 6.39 -0.62 2.25
CA CYS A 21 6.96 -1.05 0.99
C CYS A 21 6.96 -2.56 0.91
N GLN A 22 6.36 -3.10 -0.15
CA GLN A 22 6.42 -4.52 -0.47
C GLN A 22 7.13 -4.73 -1.82
N ASP A 23 7.79 -5.88 -1.97
CA ASP A 23 8.41 -6.25 -3.25
C ASP A 23 7.39 -6.87 -4.20
N ALA A 24 6.33 -7.47 -3.68
CA ALA A 24 5.23 -7.97 -4.46
C ALA A 24 4.55 -6.84 -5.25
N LYS A 25 4.28 -7.09 -6.52
CA LYS A 25 3.61 -6.17 -7.44
C LYS A 25 2.24 -6.72 -7.79
N GLY A 26 1.22 -5.94 -7.48
CA GLY A 26 -0.15 -6.25 -7.85
C GLY A 26 -0.53 -5.74 -9.25
N VAL A 27 -1.78 -5.93 -9.61
CA VAL A 27 -2.31 -5.51 -10.91
C VAL A 27 -3.73 -4.97 -10.76
N VAL A 28 -4.02 -3.92 -11.54
CA VAL A 28 -5.39 -3.45 -11.79
C VAL A 28 -5.69 -3.70 -13.26
N LYS A 29 -6.77 -4.42 -13.53
CA LYS A 29 -7.13 -4.83 -14.90
C LYS A 29 -8.63 -4.63 -15.16
N THR A 30 -8.95 -3.93 -16.24
CA THR A 30 -10.34 -3.86 -16.73
C THR A 30 -10.78 -5.23 -17.25
N THR A 31 -11.99 -5.64 -16.92
CA THR A 31 -12.57 -6.92 -17.31
C THR A 31 -13.77 -6.76 -18.23
N SER A 32 -14.22 -5.51 -18.45
CA SER A 32 -15.38 -5.16 -19.28
C SER A 32 -15.20 -3.80 -19.94
N THR A 33 -15.88 -3.58 -21.04
CA THR A 33 -16.05 -2.25 -21.66
C THR A 33 -17.16 -1.44 -21.01
N ASP A 34 -18.00 -2.05 -20.18
CA ASP A 34 -19.01 -1.34 -19.38
C ASP A 34 -18.32 -0.63 -18.21
N PRO A 35 -18.34 0.72 -18.13
CA PRO A 35 -17.69 1.48 -17.07
C PRO A 35 -18.29 1.26 -15.67
N LYS A 36 -19.46 0.63 -15.57
CA LYS A 36 -20.08 0.26 -14.29
C LYS A 36 -19.50 -1.02 -13.68
N VAL A 37 -18.79 -1.82 -14.48
CA VAL A 37 -18.13 -3.03 -14.00
C VAL A 37 -16.80 -2.65 -13.37
N LEU A 38 -16.64 -2.96 -12.09
CA LEU A 38 -15.39 -2.68 -11.37
C LEU A 38 -14.22 -3.47 -11.97
N PRO A 39 -13.01 -2.88 -12.03
CA PRO A 39 -11.83 -3.59 -12.47
C PRO A 39 -11.45 -4.70 -11.49
N LEU A 40 -10.75 -5.71 -11.98
CA LEU A 40 -10.04 -6.65 -11.14
C LEU A 40 -8.88 -5.92 -10.46
N VAL A 41 -8.81 -6.01 -9.14
CA VAL A 41 -7.69 -5.50 -8.34
C VAL A 41 -7.07 -6.67 -7.60
N ASP A 42 -5.84 -7.02 -7.96
CA ASP A 42 -5.03 -7.99 -7.25
C ASP A 42 -3.85 -7.27 -6.60
N HIS A 43 -3.82 -7.24 -5.29
CA HIS A 43 -2.75 -6.60 -4.53
C HIS A 43 -1.48 -7.44 -4.44
N ALA A 44 -1.54 -8.72 -4.77
CA ALA A 44 -0.45 -9.68 -4.66
C ALA A 44 0.24 -9.71 -3.27
N TYR A 45 -0.49 -9.40 -2.19
CA TYR A 45 0.09 -9.32 -0.86
C TYR A 45 0.78 -10.61 -0.45
N ASN A 46 1.97 -10.49 0.16
CA ASN A 46 2.74 -11.60 0.71
C ASN A 46 3.05 -12.73 -0.30
N THR A 47 3.21 -12.39 -1.58
CA THR A 47 3.57 -13.35 -2.62
C THR A 47 5.08 -13.55 -2.76
N THR A 48 5.91 -12.75 -2.07
CA THR A 48 7.37 -12.86 -2.08
C THR A 48 7.93 -13.31 -0.74
N ASP A 49 9.03 -14.06 -0.77
CA ASP A 49 9.74 -14.47 0.45
C ASP A 49 10.31 -13.29 1.23
N SER A 50 10.66 -12.19 0.55
CA SER A 50 11.20 -11.00 1.20
C SER A 50 10.13 -10.27 2.01
N ASP A 51 8.91 -10.15 1.49
CA ASP A 51 7.78 -9.57 2.21
C ASP A 51 7.43 -10.42 3.45
N TYR A 52 7.40 -11.74 3.28
CA TYR A 52 7.20 -12.64 4.40
C TYR A 52 8.26 -12.50 5.49
N LYS A 53 9.55 -12.41 5.12
CA LYS A 53 10.65 -12.21 6.07
C LYS A 53 10.50 -10.90 6.84
N ARG A 54 10.11 -9.81 6.17
CA ARG A 54 9.88 -8.50 6.79
C ARG A 54 8.72 -8.55 7.78
N PHE A 55 7.61 -9.16 7.40
CA PHE A 55 6.49 -9.38 8.33
C PHE A 55 6.89 -10.25 9.53
N LYS A 56 7.69 -11.29 9.30
CA LYS A 56 8.17 -12.14 10.38
C LYS A 56 9.01 -11.36 11.39
N ILE A 57 9.96 -10.54 10.93
CA ILE A 57 10.79 -9.67 11.79
C ILE A 57 9.92 -8.71 12.60
N ALA A 58 8.97 -8.04 11.93
CA ALA A 58 8.07 -7.11 12.60
C ALA A 58 7.17 -7.82 13.62
N TRP A 59 6.70 -9.03 13.30
CA TRP A 59 5.91 -9.85 14.22
C TRP A 59 6.72 -10.26 15.45
N GLU A 60 7.97 -10.73 15.27
CA GLU A 60 8.87 -11.09 16.36
C GLU A 60 9.11 -9.89 17.28
N PHE A 61 9.38 -8.71 16.72
CA PHE A 61 9.53 -7.47 17.48
C PHE A 61 8.27 -7.13 18.29
N CYS A 62 7.08 -7.19 17.71
CA CYS A 62 5.83 -6.97 18.42
C CYS A 62 5.60 -7.99 19.51
N HIS A 63 5.95 -9.25 19.27
CA HIS A 63 5.84 -10.32 20.25
C HIS A 63 6.75 -10.09 21.45
N ASP A 64 8.00 -9.68 21.22
CA ASP A 64 8.94 -9.35 22.28
C ASP A 64 8.50 -8.11 23.07
N LEU A 65 7.96 -7.10 22.39
CA LEU A 65 7.40 -5.91 23.03
C LEU A 65 6.26 -6.26 24.00
N LEU A 66 5.35 -7.14 23.61
CA LEU A 66 4.24 -7.62 24.46
C LEU A 66 4.70 -8.37 25.72
N ARG A 67 5.96 -8.82 25.75
CA ARG A 67 6.56 -9.52 26.90
C ARG A 67 7.27 -8.58 27.87
N THR A 68 7.30 -7.29 27.62
CA THR A 68 7.85 -6.29 28.54
C THR A 68 6.92 -6.11 29.75
N SER A 69 7.47 -5.66 30.89
CA SER A 69 6.73 -5.51 32.15
C SER A 69 5.48 -4.65 31.99
N SER A 70 5.57 -3.53 31.29
CA SER A 70 4.45 -2.61 31.08
C SER A 70 3.27 -3.26 30.35
N PHE A 71 3.54 -4.06 29.30
CA PHE A 71 2.49 -4.78 28.59
C PHE A 71 1.93 -5.97 29.39
N ILE A 72 2.78 -6.65 30.19
CA ILE A 72 2.35 -7.73 31.10
C ILE A 72 1.41 -7.17 32.17
N GLU A 73 1.73 -6.03 32.76
CA GLU A 73 0.87 -5.34 33.73
C GLU A 73 -0.50 -4.99 33.16
N CYS A 74 -0.54 -4.59 31.86
CA CYS A 74 -1.78 -4.37 31.12
C CYS A 74 -2.48 -5.66 30.66
N LYS A 75 -2.00 -6.85 31.08
CA LYS A 75 -2.53 -8.16 30.64
C LYS A 75 -2.51 -8.35 29.11
N ALA A 76 -1.63 -7.64 28.41
CA ALA A 76 -1.47 -7.79 26.96
C ALA A 76 -0.98 -9.20 26.62
N ARG A 77 -1.50 -9.77 25.55
CA ARG A 77 -1.11 -11.10 25.08
C ARG A 77 -1.12 -11.16 23.55
N SER A 78 -0.23 -11.95 22.99
CA SER A 78 -0.29 -12.29 21.58
C SER A 78 -1.44 -13.30 21.34
N LEU A 79 -2.30 -12.99 20.38
CA LEU A 79 -3.36 -13.91 19.95
C LEU A 79 -2.85 -14.94 18.93
N MET A 80 -1.58 -14.84 18.52
CA MET A 80 -0.97 -15.68 17.49
C MET A 80 0.34 -16.28 17.98
N ASN A 81 0.65 -17.48 17.52
CA ASN A 81 1.96 -18.08 17.68
C ASN A 81 2.73 -18.07 16.34
N ALA A 82 4.05 -18.22 16.41
CA ALA A 82 4.93 -18.17 15.23
C ALA A 82 4.58 -19.20 14.13
N ASN A 83 4.03 -20.35 14.52
CA ASN A 83 3.67 -21.42 13.56
C ASN A 83 2.43 -21.05 12.73
N GLN A 84 1.61 -20.14 13.21
CA GLN A 84 0.39 -19.67 12.56
C GLN A 84 0.62 -18.44 11.68
N LEU A 85 1.83 -17.83 11.72
CA LEU A 85 2.10 -16.57 11.04
C LEU A 85 1.76 -16.63 9.53
N LYS A 86 2.18 -17.70 8.83
CA LYS A 86 1.88 -17.86 7.39
C LYS A 86 0.38 -17.89 7.12
N GLU A 87 -0.36 -18.65 7.91
CA GLU A 87 -1.81 -18.79 7.77
C GLU A 87 -2.53 -17.47 8.08
N VAL A 88 -2.08 -16.76 9.11
CA VAL A 88 -2.64 -15.47 9.51
C VAL A 88 -2.35 -14.41 8.44
N LEU A 89 -1.12 -14.36 7.91
CA LEU A 89 -0.80 -13.45 6.82
C LEU A 89 -1.62 -13.75 5.55
N ALA A 90 -1.86 -15.02 5.25
CA ALA A 90 -2.69 -15.41 4.10
C ALA A 90 -4.16 -14.98 4.22
N LYS A 91 -4.68 -14.89 5.45
CA LYS A 91 -6.10 -14.60 5.72
C LYS A 91 -6.36 -13.20 6.27
N GLY A 92 -5.34 -12.59 6.89
CA GLY A 92 -5.48 -11.38 7.71
C GLY A 92 -4.79 -10.14 7.17
N ILE A 93 -4.08 -10.22 6.04
CA ILE A 93 -3.50 -9.02 5.43
C ILE A 93 -4.63 -8.19 4.83
N ASN A 94 -4.69 -6.93 5.26
CA ASN A 94 -5.61 -5.95 4.72
C ASN A 94 -4.85 -4.79 4.09
N SER A 95 -5.51 -4.13 3.15
CA SER A 95 -5.00 -2.91 2.55
C SER A 95 -5.01 -1.76 3.56
N ALA A 96 -3.93 -0.98 3.60
CA ALA A 96 -3.93 0.33 4.23
C ALA A 96 -4.54 1.44 3.35
N ASN A 97 -5.07 1.08 2.17
CA ASN A 97 -5.62 1.99 1.16
C ASN A 97 -4.60 3.02 0.63
N HIS A 98 -3.35 2.62 0.57
CA HIS A 98 -2.23 3.45 0.11
C HIS A 98 -1.58 2.87 -1.16
N GLN A 99 -2.37 2.30 -2.06
CA GLN A 99 -1.89 1.76 -3.33
C GLN A 99 -1.35 2.87 -4.22
N VAL A 100 -0.24 2.57 -4.92
CA VAL A 100 0.46 3.52 -5.79
C VAL A 100 0.99 2.79 -7.04
N GLY A 101 1.41 3.55 -8.05
CA GLY A 101 2.29 3.05 -9.11
C GLY A 101 1.60 2.37 -10.31
N THR A 102 0.27 2.38 -10.42
CA THR A 102 -0.44 1.77 -11.57
C THR A 102 -0.30 2.58 -12.87
N CYS A 103 0.09 3.87 -12.77
CA CYS A 103 0.44 4.75 -13.91
C CYS A 103 1.84 5.33 -13.70
N LYS A 104 2.80 4.49 -13.35
CA LYS A 104 4.15 4.82 -12.92
C LYS A 104 4.81 5.88 -13.80
N MET A 105 5.42 6.89 -13.14
CA MET A 105 6.20 7.93 -13.82
C MET A 105 7.58 7.41 -14.21
N GLY A 106 8.07 7.84 -15.38
CA GLY A 106 9.42 7.57 -15.82
C GLY A 106 9.62 7.92 -17.29
N THR A 107 10.67 7.40 -17.88
CA THR A 107 11.02 7.69 -19.28
C THR A 107 10.27 6.79 -20.25
N ALA A 108 9.91 7.30 -21.43
CA ALA A 108 9.25 6.50 -22.48
C ALA A 108 10.06 5.30 -22.99
N LYS A 109 11.35 5.20 -22.62
CA LYS A 109 12.19 4.03 -22.92
C LYS A 109 11.96 2.86 -21.98
N ASP A 110 11.41 3.12 -20.80
CA ASP A 110 11.01 2.11 -19.84
C ASP A 110 9.55 1.74 -20.10
N ASN A 111 9.33 0.55 -20.64
CA ASN A 111 8.00 0.02 -20.96
C ASN A 111 7.11 -0.27 -19.73
N THR A 112 7.63 -0.08 -18.53
CA THR A 112 6.88 -0.17 -17.26
C THR A 112 6.32 1.18 -16.82
N THR A 113 6.60 2.27 -17.54
CA THR A 113 6.15 3.62 -17.21
C THR A 113 5.00 4.09 -18.09
N VAL A 114 4.13 4.92 -17.55
CA VAL A 114 2.91 5.39 -18.19
C VAL A 114 2.95 6.89 -18.44
N VAL A 115 3.53 7.67 -17.50
CA VAL A 115 3.61 9.13 -17.62
C VAL A 115 5.05 9.63 -17.52
N ASP A 116 5.29 10.80 -18.11
CA ASP A 116 6.56 11.52 -18.00
C ASP A 116 6.61 12.45 -16.77
N SER A 117 7.70 13.22 -16.63
CA SER A 117 7.88 14.19 -15.53
C SER A 117 6.94 15.39 -15.59
N ARG A 118 6.22 15.58 -16.68
CA ARG A 118 5.15 16.56 -16.84
C ARG A 118 3.75 15.94 -16.74
N LEU A 119 3.66 14.74 -16.15
CA LEU A 119 2.43 13.99 -15.92
C LEU A 119 1.69 13.58 -17.21
N GLN A 120 2.31 13.74 -18.38
CA GLN A 120 1.72 13.42 -19.68
C GLN A 120 1.83 11.92 -19.96
N VAL A 121 0.74 11.33 -20.44
CA VAL A 121 0.73 9.89 -20.80
C VAL A 121 1.56 9.68 -22.07
N HIS A 122 2.50 8.73 -22.01
CA HIS A 122 3.35 8.41 -23.15
C HIS A 122 2.54 8.04 -24.40
N GLY A 123 2.84 8.68 -25.53
CA GLY A 123 2.20 8.39 -26.82
C GLY A 123 0.77 8.92 -26.99
N ILE A 124 0.21 9.61 -26.01
CA ILE A 124 -1.14 10.19 -26.06
C ILE A 124 -1.05 11.70 -25.79
N SER A 125 -1.46 12.50 -26.77
CA SER A 125 -1.48 13.96 -26.61
C SER A 125 -2.69 14.42 -25.78
N GLY A 126 -2.47 15.34 -24.83
CA GLY A 126 -3.53 15.98 -24.04
C GLY A 126 -4.12 15.13 -22.92
N LEU A 127 -3.50 14.01 -22.58
CA LEU A 127 -3.91 13.17 -21.45
C LEU A 127 -2.86 13.21 -20.36
N MET A 128 -3.30 13.50 -19.12
CA MET A 128 -2.45 13.54 -17.93
C MET A 128 -2.99 12.64 -16.84
N VAL A 129 -2.10 12.17 -15.97
CA VAL A 129 -2.45 11.49 -14.71
C VAL A 129 -1.78 12.21 -13.55
N ALA A 130 -2.55 12.58 -12.50
CA ALA A 130 -2.09 13.41 -11.40
C ALA A 130 -2.61 12.91 -10.04
N ASP A 131 -2.32 11.67 -9.72
CA ASP A 131 -2.68 11.05 -8.44
C ASP A 131 -1.58 10.08 -7.97
N ALA A 132 -1.83 9.30 -6.92
CA ALA A 132 -0.88 8.34 -6.37
C ALA A 132 -0.43 7.26 -7.36
N SER A 133 -1.16 7.04 -8.45
CA SER A 133 -0.81 6.02 -9.45
C SER A 133 0.49 6.34 -10.19
N ILE A 134 0.92 7.61 -10.21
CA ILE A 134 2.17 8.02 -10.87
C ILE A 134 3.44 7.71 -10.08
N PHE A 135 3.35 7.33 -8.82
CA PHE A 135 4.55 7.08 -8.02
C PHE A 135 5.40 5.99 -8.68
N PRO A 136 6.70 6.24 -8.90
CA PRO A 136 7.61 5.23 -9.45
C PRO A 136 7.83 4.07 -8.48
N GLU A 137 7.81 4.36 -7.17
CA GLU A 137 7.90 3.39 -6.09
C GLU A 137 7.06 3.85 -4.90
N HIS A 138 6.73 2.92 -4.01
CA HIS A 138 6.00 3.26 -2.80
C HIS A 138 6.89 4.06 -1.85
N ILE A 139 6.35 5.14 -1.29
CA ILE A 139 7.02 5.90 -0.23
C ILE A 139 6.78 5.24 1.13
N LEU A 140 7.70 5.47 2.09
CA LEU A 140 7.62 4.88 3.44
C LEU A 140 6.55 5.53 4.34
N HIS A 141 5.70 6.37 3.77
CA HIS A 141 4.68 7.15 4.48
C HIS A 141 3.33 7.04 3.79
N ASN A 142 2.29 7.53 4.48
CA ASN A 142 0.98 7.74 3.88
C ASN A 142 1.10 8.69 2.69
N PRO A 143 0.54 8.38 1.51
CA PRO A 143 0.75 9.16 0.28
C PRO A 143 0.00 10.49 0.24
N ASN A 144 -0.88 10.79 1.19
CA ASN A 144 -1.80 11.93 1.15
C ASN A 144 -1.09 13.27 0.89
N PHE A 145 -0.04 13.61 1.66
CA PHE A 145 0.68 14.86 1.47
C PHE A 145 1.33 14.95 0.09
N THR A 146 1.95 13.87 -0.37
CA THR A 146 2.56 13.81 -1.71
C THR A 146 1.51 13.95 -2.81
N CYS A 147 0.31 13.39 -2.62
CA CYS A 147 -0.79 13.56 -3.57
C CYS A 147 -1.26 15.02 -3.67
N MET A 148 -1.29 15.76 -2.54
CA MET A 148 -1.57 17.20 -2.56
C MET A 148 -0.51 17.97 -3.38
N VAL A 149 0.78 17.66 -3.19
CA VAL A 149 1.87 18.27 -3.96
C VAL A 149 1.74 17.95 -5.46
N ILE A 150 1.41 16.71 -5.80
CA ILE A 150 1.15 16.33 -7.20
C ILE A 150 0.00 17.15 -7.78
N GLY A 151 -1.07 17.34 -7.02
CA GLY A 151 -2.21 18.16 -7.46
C GLY A 151 -1.84 19.61 -7.74
N GLU A 152 -1.05 20.25 -6.88
CA GLU A 152 -0.54 21.62 -7.06
C GLU A 152 0.35 21.73 -8.32
N ILE A 153 1.30 20.78 -8.48
CA ILE A 153 2.16 20.75 -9.68
C ILE A 153 1.33 20.55 -10.95
N ALA A 154 0.34 19.66 -10.91
CA ALA A 154 -0.55 19.43 -12.05
C ALA A 154 -1.33 20.70 -12.43
N ALA A 155 -1.83 21.45 -11.43
CA ALA A 155 -2.51 22.72 -11.66
C ALA A 155 -1.59 23.76 -12.32
N ASP A 156 -0.35 23.85 -11.86
CA ASP A 156 0.64 24.76 -12.46
C ASP A 156 1.01 24.37 -13.90
N ILE A 157 1.15 23.08 -14.19
CA ILE A 157 1.37 22.57 -15.55
C ILE A 157 0.19 22.96 -16.46
N VAL A 158 -1.04 22.69 -16.03
CA VAL A 158 -2.26 22.96 -16.83
C VAL A 158 -2.45 24.46 -17.07
N THR A 159 -2.11 25.29 -16.12
CA THR A 159 -2.23 26.76 -16.23
C THR A 159 -1.02 27.44 -16.88
N GLY A 160 -0.02 26.65 -17.30
CA GLY A 160 1.18 27.18 -17.98
C GLY A 160 2.14 27.95 -17.08
N LYS A 161 2.10 27.71 -15.77
CA LYS A 161 3.02 28.30 -14.80
C LYS A 161 4.29 27.46 -14.59
N PHE A 162 4.33 26.25 -15.14
CA PHE A 162 5.42 25.29 -14.94
C PHE A 162 6.06 24.91 -16.30
#